data_4fe2393205b38be7b6f5d70ddf8b16b1
#
_entry.id   4fe2393205b38be7b6f5d70ddf8b16b1
#
_cell.length_a   1.000
_cell.length_b   1.000
_cell.length_c   1.000
_cell.angle_alpha   90.00
_cell.angle_beta   90.00
_cell.angle_gamma   90.00
#
_symmetry.space_group_name_H-M   'P 1'
#
loop_
_entity.id
_entity.type
_entity.pdbx_description
1 polymer ?
#
loop_
_entity_poly.entity_id
_entity_poly.type
_entity_poly.pdbx_seq_one_letter_code
_entity_poly.pdbx_strand_id
1 'polypeptide(L)'
;ATGAVVNAVWDLWSKSEQKPVWRLVYDMSPEEIVGLIDFRYITDALDPKEALSILENSFDKKEERLATLLDEGYPCYNTSAGWLGYSDEKLYDLCLNAKQSGFSHVKFKVGKDLDDDIRRLKIARKALGNKTKIMIDANQVWEVDEAIEWIKKLEFSDPFFIEEPTSPDDVYGHKKIKQAVKPIKV
;
A
#
# COMPACT_ATOMS: atom_id res chain seq x y z
N ALA A 1 -16.18 -10.49 -10.42
CA ALA A 1 -17.19 -9.89 -11.34
C ALA A 1 -17.95 -8.73 -10.68
N THR A 2 -18.52 -8.91 -9.48
CA THR A 2 -19.33 -7.88 -8.80
C THR A 2 -18.56 -6.58 -8.58
N GLY A 3 -17.33 -6.64 -8.08
CA GLY A 3 -16.51 -5.46 -7.85
C GLY A 3 -16.26 -4.62 -9.11
N ALA A 4 -16.08 -5.26 -10.27
CA ALA A 4 -15.91 -4.55 -11.53
C ALA A 4 -17.17 -3.75 -11.92
N VAL A 5 -18.36 -4.33 -11.71
CA VAL A 5 -19.63 -3.64 -11.97
C VAL A 5 -19.82 -2.47 -11.01
N VAL A 6 -19.56 -2.69 -9.72
CA VAL A 6 -19.65 -1.63 -8.70
C VAL A 6 -18.71 -0.47 -9.04
N ASN A 7 -17.46 -0.76 -9.38
CA ASN A 7 -16.50 0.27 -9.79
C ASN A 7 -16.95 1.04 -11.05
N ALA A 8 -17.56 0.35 -12.03
CA ALA A 8 -18.11 1.00 -13.21
C ALA A 8 -19.29 1.94 -12.88
N VAL A 9 -20.14 1.58 -11.92
CA VAL A 9 -21.25 2.43 -11.45
C VAL A 9 -20.69 3.68 -10.74
N TRP A 10 -19.68 3.51 -9.86
CA TRP A 10 -19.01 4.65 -9.21
C TRP A 10 -18.36 5.59 -10.23
N ASP A 11 -17.67 5.03 -11.24
CA ASP A 11 -17.06 5.82 -12.32
C ASP A 11 -18.11 6.58 -13.15
N LEU A 12 -19.20 5.92 -13.50
CA LEU A 12 -20.31 6.56 -14.21
C LEU A 12 -20.92 7.71 -13.41
N TRP A 13 -21.20 7.49 -12.13
CA TRP A 13 -21.74 8.52 -11.24
C TRP A 13 -20.78 9.69 -11.09
N SER A 14 -19.51 9.40 -10.84
CA SER A 14 -18.43 10.39 -10.77
C SER A 14 -18.39 11.29 -12.02
N LYS A 15 -18.48 10.69 -13.20
CA LYS A 15 -18.50 11.41 -14.48
C LYS A 15 -19.75 12.24 -14.67
N SER A 16 -20.93 11.73 -14.29
CA SER A 16 -22.19 12.47 -14.39
C SER A 16 -22.23 13.70 -13.50
N GLU A 17 -21.62 13.63 -12.32
CA GLU A 17 -21.52 14.75 -11.37
C GLU A 17 -20.28 15.65 -11.61
N GLN A 18 -19.44 15.28 -12.59
CA GLN A 18 -18.18 15.97 -12.87
C GLN A 18 -17.27 16.10 -11.62
N LYS A 19 -17.29 15.09 -10.76
CA LYS A 19 -16.50 15.01 -9.51
C LYS A 19 -15.72 13.70 -9.46
N PRO A 20 -14.49 13.67 -8.93
CA PRO A 20 -13.83 12.40 -8.66
C PRO A 20 -14.57 11.62 -7.57
N VAL A 21 -14.48 10.28 -7.58
CA VAL A 21 -15.21 9.41 -6.64
C VAL A 21 -14.96 9.80 -5.18
N TRP A 22 -13.73 10.14 -4.81
CA TRP A 22 -13.43 10.56 -3.44
C TRP A 22 -14.23 11.82 -3.03
N ARG A 23 -14.49 12.73 -3.97
CA ARG A 23 -15.25 13.93 -3.71
C ARG A 23 -16.75 13.65 -3.59
N LEU A 24 -17.29 12.70 -4.35
CA LEU A 24 -18.67 12.23 -4.16
C LEU A 24 -18.87 11.70 -2.74
N VAL A 25 -17.97 10.80 -2.29
CA VAL A 25 -18.04 10.23 -0.93
C VAL A 25 -17.84 11.31 0.14
N TYR A 26 -16.92 12.26 -0.10
CA TYR A 26 -16.71 13.37 0.82
C TYR A 26 -17.96 14.24 0.99
N ASP A 27 -18.69 14.51 -0.09
CA ASP A 27 -19.89 15.38 -0.08
C ASP A 27 -21.10 14.69 0.58
N MET A 28 -21.10 13.37 0.77
CA MET A 28 -22.19 12.62 1.42
C MET A 28 -22.33 12.95 2.90
N SER A 29 -23.57 12.84 3.40
CA SER A 29 -23.83 12.86 4.84
C SER A 29 -23.37 11.56 5.51
N PRO A 30 -23.19 11.56 6.84
CA PRO A 30 -22.93 10.33 7.60
C PRO A 30 -23.97 9.21 7.34
N GLU A 31 -25.24 9.54 7.24
CA GLU A 31 -26.33 8.59 6.98
C GLU A 31 -26.25 7.98 5.57
N GLU A 32 -25.93 8.82 4.57
CA GLU A 32 -25.73 8.35 3.19
C GLU A 32 -24.55 7.38 3.11
N ILE A 33 -23.43 7.67 3.78
CA ILE A 33 -22.26 6.77 3.82
C ILE A 33 -22.62 5.44 4.50
N VAL A 34 -23.30 5.48 5.66
CA VAL A 34 -23.74 4.27 6.36
C VAL A 34 -24.68 3.44 5.50
N GLY A 35 -25.55 4.10 4.73
CA GLY A 35 -26.47 3.45 3.80
C GLY A 35 -25.80 2.67 2.66
N LEU A 36 -24.52 2.94 2.36
CA LEU A 36 -23.75 2.21 1.35
C LEU A 36 -23.08 0.93 1.88
N ILE A 37 -23.08 0.71 3.20
CA ILE A 37 -22.35 -0.38 3.85
C ILE A 37 -23.29 -1.57 4.08
N ASP A 38 -22.89 -2.75 3.63
CA ASP A 38 -23.55 -4.01 3.99
C ASP A 38 -22.97 -4.53 5.31
N PHE A 39 -23.68 -4.36 6.42
CA PHE A 39 -23.27 -4.79 7.76
C PHE A 39 -23.47 -6.27 8.04
N ARG A 40 -24.02 -7.05 7.10
CA ARG A 40 -24.51 -8.43 7.31
C ARG A 40 -23.53 -9.38 8.03
N TYR A 41 -22.22 -9.18 7.88
CA TYR A 41 -21.20 -10.05 8.46
C TYR A 41 -20.27 -9.36 9.46
N ILE A 42 -20.59 -8.14 9.89
CA ILE A 42 -19.74 -7.35 10.78
C ILE A 42 -20.49 -6.76 12.00
N THR A 43 -21.76 -7.11 12.18
CA THR A 43 -22.62 -6.54 13.25
C THR A 43 -22.18 -6.91 14.67
N ASP A 44 -21.31 -7.90 14.84
CA ASP A 44 -20.67 -8.25 16.09
C ASP A 44 -19.49 -7.32 16.45
N ALA A 45 -18.94 -6.62 15.46
CA ALA A 45 -17.82 -5.69 15.62
C ALA A 45 -18.24 -4.22 15.42
N LEU A 46 -19.18 -3.96 14.51
CA LEU A 46 -19.65 -2.62 14.17
C LEU A 46 -21.08 -2.67 13.64
N ASP A 47 -22.01 -2.03 14.32
CA ASP A 47 -23.39 -1.88 13.86
C ASP A 47 -23.63 -0.53 13.14
N PRO A 48 -24.79 -0.36 12.43
CA PRO A 48 -25.09 0.88 11.73
C PRO A 48 -25.15 2.12 12.63
N LYS A 49 -25.57 1.99 13.89
CA LYS A 49 -25.67 3.12 14.84
C LYS A 49 -24.29 3.56 15.30
N GLU A 50 -23.43 2.61 15.61
CA GLU A 50 -22.04 2.88 15.97
C GLU A 50 -21.28 3.52 14.79
N ALA A 51 -21.46 2.99 13.58
CA ALA A 51 -20.88 3.57 12.37
C ALA A 51 -21.32 5.02 12.15
N LEU A 52 -22.61 5.30 12.32
CA LEU A 52 -23.17 6.66 12.22
C LEU A 52 -22.52 7.58 13.26
N SER A 53 -22.47 7.17 14.51
CA SER A 53 -21.87 7.94 15.59
C SER A 53 -20.38 8.25 15.36
N ILE A 54 -19.61 7.29 14.82
CA ILE A 54 -18.19 7.50 14.43
C ILE A 54 -18.07 8.59 13.38
N LEU A 55 -18.92 8.56 12.35
CA LEU A 55 -18.90 9.54 11.28
C LEU A 55 -19.33 10.93 11.76
N GLU A 56 -20.41 11.03 12.53
CA GLU A 56 -20.89 12.27 13.14
C GLU A 56 -19.82 12.92 14.02
N ASN A 57 -19.16 12.15 14.91
CA ASN A 57 -18.09 12.65 15.79
C ASN A 57 -16.87 13.14 15.02
N SER A 58 -16.66 12.64 13.79
CA SER A 58 -15.57 13.07 12.92
C SER A 58 -15.94 14.27 12.01
N PHE A 59 -17.21 14.64 11.95
CA PHE A 59 -17.73 15.60 10.96
C PHE A 59 -17.19 17.02 11.17
N ASP A 60 -17.05 17.48 12.40
CA ASP A 60 -16.60 18.83 12.73
C ASP A 60 -15.25 19.20 12.13
N LYS A 61 -14.36 18.23 11.92
CA LYS A 61 -13.04 18.42 11.32
C LYS A 61 -12.97 18.08 9.83
N LYS A 62 -14.11 17.96 9.18
CA LYS A 62 -14.18 17.54 7.77
C LYS A 62 -13.46 18.52 6.85
N GLU A 63 -13.72 19.82 7.01
CA GLU A 63 -13.09 20.86 6.19
C GLU A 63 -11.59 21.01 6.45
N GLU A 64 -11.14 20.85 7.71
CA GLU A 64 -9.71 20.86 8.07
C GLU A 64 -8.97 19.70 7.35
N ARG A 65 -9.54 18.50 7.37
CA ARG A 65 -8.98 17.34 6.66
C ARG A 65 -8.94 17.53 5.14
N LEU A 66 -9.98 18.17 4.58
CA LEU A 66 -10.00 18.50 3.15
C LEU A 66 -8.90 19.49 2.80
N ALA A 67 -8.75 20.55 3.60
CA ALA A 67 -7.71 21.55 3.38
C ALA A 67 -6.31 20.88 3.41
N THR A 68 -6.03 20.04 4.41
CA THR A 68 -4.79 19.27 4.50
C THR A 68 -4.59 18.37 3.27
N LEU A 69 -5.63 17.65 2.85
CA LEU A 69 -5.56 16.78 1.67
C LEU A 69 -5.26 17.55 0.37
N LEU A 70 -5.84 18.74 0.20
CA LEU A 70 -5.63 19.57 -0.99
C LEU A 70 -4.25 20.23 -1.01
N ASP A 71 -3.69 20.56 0.16
CA ASP A 71 -2.38 21.19 0.30
C ASP A 71 -1.23 20.17 0.25
N GLU A 72 -1.33 19.10 1.03
CA GLU A 72 -0.25 18.12 1.20
C GLU A 72 -0.39 16.90 0.26
N GLY A 73 -1.58 16.65 -0.28
CA GLY A 73 -1.93 15.43 -1.00
C GLY A 73 -2.12 14.23 -0.08
N TYR A 74 -2.47 13.09 -0.67
CA TYR A 74 -2.56 11.83 0.06
C TYR A 74 -1.22 11.08 -0.02
N PRO A 75 -0.65 10.61 1.11
CA PRO A 75 0.61 9.89 1.10
C PRO A 75 0.55 8.65 0.22
N CYS A 76 1.46 8.55 -0.73
CA CYS A 76 1.58 7.41 -1.61
C CYS A 76 3.05 7.01 -1.82
N TYR A 77 3.25 5.82 -2.38
CA TYR A 77 4.57 5.30 -2.73
C TYR A 77 4.63 4.93 -4.22
N ASN A 78 5.83 4.89 -4.76
CA ASN A 78 6.06 4.51 -6.15
C ASN A 78 6.29 3.01 -6.28
N THR A 79 5.61 2.35 -7.22
CA THR A 79 5.84 0.95 -7.60
C THR A 79 6.44 0.78 -8.99
N SER A 80 6.46 1.85 -9.81
CA SER A 80 6.86 1.78 -11.21
C SER A 80 8.30 1.33 -11.40
N ALA A 81 9.19 1.69 -10.47
CA ALA A 81 10.60 1.31 -10.50
C ALA A 81 10.83 -0.16 -10.10
N GLY A 82 9.90 -0.76 -9.40
CA GLY A 82 10.11 -2.02 -8.67
C GLY A 82 9.76 -3.30 -9.43
N TRP A 83 9.28 -3.24 -10.66
CA TRP A 83 8.88 -4.42 -11.41
C TRP A 83 10.08 -5.29 -11.82
N LEU A 84 9.81 -6.60 -11.96
CA LEU A 84 10.79 -7.58 -12.46
C LEU A 84 11.07 -7.39 -13.96
N GLY A 85 12.25 -7.81 -14.42
CA GLY A 85 12.59 -7.89 -15.84
C GLY A 85 13.05 -6.58 -16.48
N TYR A 86 13.27 -5.52 -15.70
CA TYR A 86 13.88 -4.29 -16.22
C TYR A 86 15.41 -4.44 -16.38
N SER A 87 15.98 -3.77 -17.40
CA SER A 87 17.42 -3.59 -17.48
C SER A 87 17.92 -2.72 -16.31
N ASP A 88 19.23 -2.78 -16.04
CA ASP A 88 19.85 -2.02 -14.96
C ASP A 88 19.69 -0.52 -15.17
N GLU A 89 19.85 -0.05 -16.41
CA GLU A 89 19.68 1.36 -16.78
C GLU A 89 18.25 1.80 -16.54
N LYS A 90 17.25 1.03 -17.02
CA LYS A 90 15.84 1.37 -16.84
C LYS A 90 15.45 1.41 -15.35
N LEU A 91 15.90 0.43 -14.59
CA LEU A 91 15.67 0.38 -13.14
C LEU A 91 16.26 1.61 -12.44
N TYR A 92 17.52 1.95 -12.78
CA TYR A 92 18.20 3.10 -12.21
C TYR A 92 17.47 4.42 -12.52
N ASP A 93 17.10 4.62 -13.81
CA ASP A 93 16.40 5.82 -14.26
C ASP A 93 15.02 5.96 -13.63
N LEU A 94 14.25 4.87 -13.49
CA LEU A 94 12.95 4.89 -12.83
C LEU A 94 13.08 5.22 -11.33
N CYS A 95 14.12 4.74 -10.67
CA CYS A 95 14.42 5.11 -9.29
C CYS A 95 14.77 6.60 -9.16
N LEU A 96 15.61 7.14 -10.06
CA LEU A 96 15.92 8.56 -10.09
C LEU A 96 14.67 9.42 -10.34
N ASN A 97 13.83 9.03 -11.29
CA ASN A 97 12.57 9.73 -11.58
C ASN A 97 11.63 9.73 -10.37
N ALA A 98 11.47 8.59 -9.67
CA ALA A 98 10.68 8.51 -8.46
C ALA A 98 11.20 9.47 -7.38
N LYS A 99 12.52 9.50 -7.15
CA LYS A 99 13.16 10.42 -6.21
C LYS A 99 12.97 11.89 -6.59
N GLN A 100 13.16 12.25 -7.87
CA GLN A 100 12.98 13.61 -8.36
C GLN A 100 11.53 14.08 -8.28
N SER A 101 10.58 13.15 -8.44
CA SER A 101 9.14 13.40 -8.26
C SER A 101 8.71 13.50 -6.79
N GLY A 102 9.65 13.44 -5.83
CA GLY A 102 9.37 13.64 -4.41
C GLY A 102 8.87 12.40 -3.67
N PHE A 103 8.85 11.21 -4.30
CA PHE A 103 8.46 9.99 -3.59
C PHE A 103 9.45 9.66 -2.47
N SER A 104 8.94 9.55 -1.25
CA SER A 104 9.70 9.16 -0.07
C SER A 104 9.83 7.64 0.08
N HIS A 105 8.99 6.87 -0.61
CA HIS A 105 8.94 5.42 -0.54
C HIS A 105 8.84 4.80 -1.94
N VAL A 106 9.60 3.73 -2.18
CA VAL A 106 9.57 2.97 -3.44
C VAL A 106 9.51 1.48 -3.13
N LYS A 107 8.57 0.75 -3.75
CA LYS A 107 8.35 -0.69 -3.52
C LYS A 107 8.87 -1.53 -4.68
N PHE A 108 9.55 -2.63 -4.36
CA PHE A 108 10.20 -3.55 -5.30
C PHE A 108 9.62 -4.96 -5.17
N LYS A 109 9.29 -5.58 -6.29
CA LYS A 109 8.97 -7.00 -6.33
C LYS A 109 10.23 -7.82 -6.11
N VAL A 110 10.16 -8.84 -5.26
CA VAL A 110 11.24 -9.77 -4.93
C VAL A 110 10.73 -11.21 -4.90
N GLY A 111 11.63 -12.17 -4.75
CA GLY A 111 11.26 -13.57 -4.50
C GLY A 111 11.33 -14.50 -5.71
N LYS A 112 11.75 -14.01 -6.88
CA LYS A 112 11.93 -14.85 -8.05
C LYS A 112 13.33 -15.45 -8.14
N ASP A 113 14.34 -14.64 -7.88
CA ASP A 113 15.76 -14.99 -7.94
C ASP A 113 16.51 -14.11 -6.95
N LEU A 114 17.20 -14.70 -5.98
CA LEU A 114 17.85 -13.97 -4.89
C LEU A 114 19.01 -13.10 -5.38
N ASP A 115 19.81 -13.61 -6.31
CA ASP A 115 20.97 -12.85 -6.81
C ASP A 115 20.51 -11.66 -7.65
N ASP A 116 19.43 -11.83 -8.43
CA ASP A 116 18.79 -10.74 -9.16
C ASP A 116 18.18 -9.71 -8.20
N ASP A 117 17.51 -10.14 -7.15
CA ASP A 117 16.93 -9.23 -6.14
C ASP A 117 18.04 -8.43 -5.43
N ILE A 118 19.15 -9.08 -5.05
CA ILE A 118 20.31 -8.40 -4.47
C ILE A 118 20.88 -7.36 -5.46
N ARG A 119 21.06 -7.73 -6.72
CA ARG A 119 21.57 -6.83 -7.78
C ARG A 119 20.64 -5.63 -7.94
N ARG A 120 19.35 -5.85 -8.11
CA ARG A 120 18.34 -4.82 -8.29
C ARG A 120 18.27 -3.86 -7.09
N LEU A 121 18.24 -4.37 -5.89
CA LEU A 121 18.18 -3.54 -4.68
C LEU A 121 19.48 -2.74 -4.45
N LYS A 122 20.65 -3.23 -4.87
CA LYS A 122 21.89 -2.44 -4.89
C LYS A 122 21.79 -1.25 -5.86
N ILE A 123 21.27 -1.48 -7.06
CA ILE A 123 21.03 -0.42 -8.05
C ILE A 123 20.03 0.60 -7.51
N ALA A 124 18.92 0.12 -6.96
CA ALA A 124 17.89 0.97 -6.37
C ALA A 124 18.46 1.84 -5.24
N ARG A 125 19.21 1.24 -4.31
CA ARG A 125 19.82 1.98 -3.19
C ARG A 125 20.82 3.03 -3.68
N LYS A 126 21.61 2.72 -4.73
CA LYS A 126 22.51 3.68 -5.37
C LYS A 126 21.79 4.89 -5.95
N ALA A 127 20.64 4.68 -6.63
CA ALA A 127 19.85 5.75 -7.24
C ALA A 127 19.07 6.57 -6.21
N LEU A 128 18.37 5.89 -5.29
CA LEU A 128 17.47 6.52 -4.30
C LEU A 128 18.24 7.20 -3.16
N GLY A 129 19.44 6.69 -2.81
CA GLY A 129 20.18 7.10 -1.61
C GLY A 129 19.51 6.59 -0.33
N ASN A 130 19.96 7.06 0.85
CA ASN A 130 19.51 6.53 2.13
C ASN A 130 18.24 7.18 2.70
N LYS A 131 17.82 8.33 2.16
CA LYS A 131 16.62 9.04 2.65
C LYS A 131 15.33 8.39 2.17
N THR A 132 15.30 7.90 0.92
CA THR A 132 14.13 7.21 0.36
C THR A 132 14.04 5.80 0.93
N LYS A 133 12.88 5.46 1.47
CA LYS A 133 12.60 4.13 2.01
C LYS A 133 12.35 3.13 0.90
N ILE A 134 12.99 1.98 0.99
CA ILE A 134 12.73 0.82 0.14
C ILE A 134 11.71 -0.06 0.83
N MET A 135 10.70 -0.51 0.11
CA MET A 135 9.76 -1.53 0.53
C MET A 135 9.92 -2.73 -0.41
N ILE A 136 9.75 -3.92 0.07
CA ILE A 136 9.86 -5.14 -0.74
C ILE A 136 8.57 -5.95 -0.65
N ASP A 137 8.21 -6.65 -1.73
CA ASP A 137 6.95 -7.37 -1.88
C ASP A 137 7.20 -8.69 -2.59
N ALA A 138 7.00 -9.79 -1.88
CA ALA A 138 7.26 -11.14 -2.37
C ALA A 138 6.05 -11.83 -3.01
N ASN A 139 4.85 -11.26 -2.92
CA ASN A 139 3.63 -11.82 -3.49
C ASN A 139 3.39 -13.31 -3.11
N GLN A 140 3.59 -13.63 -1.85
CA GLN A 140 3.26 -14.94 -1.24
C GLN A 140 4.09 -16.12 -1.76
N VAL A 141 5.28 -15.88 -2.32
CA VAL A 141 6.04 -16.94 -3.00
C VAL A 141 6.86 -17.83 -2.06
N TRP A 142 7.09 -17.42 -0.80
CA TRP A 142 7.97 -18.16 0.11
C TRP A 142 7.22 -18.96 1.16
N GLU A 143 7.83 -20.08 1.56
CA GLU A 143 7.57 -20.72 2.83
C GLU A 143 8.23 -19.91 3.97
N VAL A 144 7.78 -20.12 5.22
CA VAL A 144 8.17 -19.28 6.37
C VAL A 144 9.69 -19.22 6.59
N ASP A 145 10.38 -20.35 6.55
CA ASP A 145 11.82 -20.39 6.80
C ASP A 145 12.61 -19.78 5.63
N GLU A 146 12.17 -20.02 4.40
CA GLU A 146 12.72 -19.41 3.19
C GLU A 146 12.54 -17.87 3.22
N ALA A 147 11.37 -17.38 3.61
CA ALA A 147 11.11 -15.94 3.79
C ALA A 147 12.11 -15.30 4.76
N ILE A 148 12.36 -15.95 5.90
CA ILE A 148 13.31 -15.46 6.91
C ILE A 148 14.73 -15.39 6.34
N GLU A 149 15.17 -16.42 5.63
CA GLU A 149 16.52 -16.45 5.04
C GLU A 149 16.66 -15.39 3.94
N TRP A 150 15.67 -15.27 3.09
CA TRP A 150 15.66 -14.30 1.96
C TRP A 150 15.70 -12.87 2.46
N ILE A 151 14.81 -12.52 3.38
CA ILE A 151 14.72 -11.17 3.95
C ILE A 151 16.03 -10.78 4.63
N LYS A 152 16.67 -11.68 5.38
CA LYS A 152 17.98 -11.43 6.00
C LYS A 152 19.08 -11.13 4.96
N LYS A 153 19.07 -11.82 3.82
CA LYS A 153 20.03 -11.55 2.73
C LYS A 153 19.76 -10.21 2.03
N LEU A 154 18.53 -9.69 2.10
CA LEU A 154 18.14 -8.39 1.55
C LEU A 154 18.26 -7.23 2.56
N GLU A 155 18.64 -7.50 3.82
CA GLU A 155 18.72 -6.51 4.91
C GLU A 155 19.67 -5.33 4.59
N PHE A 156 20.71 -5.55 3.77
CA PHE A 156 21.63 -4.49 3.33
C PHE A 156 20.92 -3.33 2.63
N SER A 157 19.74 -3.56 2.05
CA SER A 157 18.94 -2.55 1.39
C SER A 157 18.08 -1.72 2.36
N ASP A 158 18.16 -1.99 3.67
CA ASP A 158 17.38 -1.35 4.74
C ASP A 158 15.88 -1.30 4.37
N PRO A 159 15.19 -2.46 4.22
CA PRO A 159 13.79 -2.46 3.85
C PRO A 159 12.93 -1.90 4.97
N PHE A 160 12.02 -0.98 4.64
CA PHE A 160 11.05 -0.43 5.57
C PHE A 160 10.03 -1.47 6.02
N PHE A 161 9.57 -2.29 5.08
CA PHE A 161 8.77 -3.50 5.33
C PHE A 161 8.93 -4.53 4.23
N ILE A 162 8.54 -5.76 4.53
CA ILE A 162 8.23 -6.83 3.56
C ILE A 162 6.73 -7.03 3.50
N GLU A 163 6.15 -7.02 2.30
CA GLU A 163 4.76 -7.30 2.01
C GLU A 163 4.60 -8.72 1.49
N GLU A 164 3.58 -9.40 1.97
CA GLU A 164 3.20 -10.76 1.53
C GLU A 164 4.37 -11.75 1.46
N PRO A 165 5.16 -11.94 2.53
CA PRO A 165 6.29 -12.89 2.48
C PRO A 165 5.81 -14.34 2.28
N THR A 166 4.64 -14.71 2.80
CA THR A 166 4.01 -16.02 2.71
C THR A 166 2.49 -15.87 2.55
N SER A 167 1.75 -16.99 2.55
CA SER A 167 0.29 -16.96 2.42
C SER A 167 -0.37 -16.03 3.44
N PRO A 168 -1.35 -15.20 3.05
CA PRO A 168 -2.08 -14.31 3.96
C PRO A 168 -2.86 -15.07 5.04
N ASP A 169 -3.20 -16.35 4.79
CA ASP A 169 -3.91 -17.20 5.75
C ASP A 169 -2.98 -17.77 6.84
N ASP A 170 -1.64 -17.70 6.66
CA ASP A 170 -0.67 -18.16 7.64
C ASP A 170 -0.32 -17.08 8.67
N VAL A 171 -1.25 -16.83 9.60
CA VAL A 171 -1.08 -15.86 10.69
C VAL A 171 0.12 -16.19 11.58
N TYR A 172 0.34 -17.48 11.88
CA TYR A 172 1.47 -17.92 12.71
C TYR A 172 2.80 -17.78 11.97
N GLY A 173 2.84 -18.06 10.67
CA GLY A 173 3.99 -17.84 9.82
C GLY A 173 4.38 -16.36 9.77
N HIS A 174 3.44 -15.46 9.56
CA HIS A 174 3.69 -14.01 9.61
C HIS A 174 4.25 -13.58 10.97
N LYS A 175 3.71 -14.10 12.09
CA LYS A 175 4.26 -13.84 13.43
C LYS A 175 5.70 -14.31 13.57
N LYS A 176 6.03 -15.52 13.09
CA LYS A 176 7.39 -16.09 13.13
C LYS A 176 8.36 -15.26 12.29
N ILE A 177 7.98 -14.92 11.06
CA ILE A 177 8.78 -14.06 10.18
C ILE A 177 9.03 -12.71 10.86
N LYS A 178 7.97 -12.02 11.31
CA LYS A 178 8.09 -10.72 11.99
C LYS A 178 9.03 -10.74 13.20
N GLN A 179 9.05 -11.83 13.97
CA GLN A 179 9.97 -11.96 15.10
C GLN A 179 11.44 -12.14 14.65
N ALA A 180 11.66 -12.89 13.56
CA ALA A 180 12.98 -13.28 13.09
C ALA A 180 13.71 -12.19 12.28
N VAL A 181 12.94 -11.25 11.65
CA VAL A 181 13.50 -10.23 10.73
C VAL A 181 13.50 -8.81 11.32
N LYS A 182 13.28 -8.66 12.63
CA LYS A 182 13.35 -7.33 13.26
C LYS A 182 14.67 -6.63 12.94
N PRO A 183 14.66 -5.31 12.68
CA PRO A 183 13.55 -4.34 12.82
C PRO A 183 12.64 -4.19 11.61
N ILE A 184 12.82 -4.97 10.55
CA ILE A 184 12.00 -4.92 9.34
C ILE A 184 10.53 -5.23 9.70
N LYS A 185 9.60 -4.43 9.20
CA LYS A 185 8.16 -4.62 9.41
C LYS A 185 7.63 -5.70 8.46
N VAL A 186 6.62 -6.42 8.90
CA VAL A 186 5.90 -7.44 8.10
C VAL A 186 4.43 -7.10 8.08
#